data_eecdbc9eb517cc103e0ffd646d875599
#
_entry.id   eecdbc9eb517cc103e0ffd646d875599
#
_cell.length_a   1.000
_cell.length_b   1.000
_cell.length_c   1.000
_cell.angle_alpha   90.00
_cell.angle_beta   90.00
_cell.angle_gamma   90.00
#
_symmetry.space_group_name_H-M   'P 1'
#
loop_
_entity.id
_entity.type
_entity.pdbx_description
1 polymer ?
#
loop_
_entity_poly.entity_id
_entity_poly.type
_entity_poly.pdbx_seq_one_letter_code
_entity_poly.pdbx_strand_id
1 'polypeptide(L)'
;MTFSTLTFNMQNGQPWDEAAPDAVHVDLEQTVNFLAGQETDVIFLQEVEQGIDGGDQIDPPPNYTHLRKHLKGYDSVFAYPEANETELPFGLGLAIFSKSKLRDFQARNLPAAGVDFEYGGVVRKPSQRLLLSTATVIQGREIRLLNTHLQAFFMIGSTSTEHPAQRDAVEAELRRQQGPAILGGDLNCLPGEGVLEQFELAGFRTAQNQEITWRRMPYVLDHLLYNAQLRLESHSVIPTPASDHHAVRAEFSFA
;
A
#
# COMPACT_ATOMS: atom_id res chain seq x y z
N MET A 1 -17.97 -16.45 -10.85
CA MET A 1 -18.23 -15.13 -10.24
C MET A 1 -16.91 -14.49 -9.92
N THR A 2 -16.75 -13.20 -10.26
CA THR A 2 -15.54 -12.41 -9.98
C THR A 2 -15.75 -11.49 -8.79
N PHE A 3 -14.67 -11.00 -8.20
CA PHE A 3 -14.64 -9.92 -7.25
C PHE A 3 -13.48 -8.97 -7.60
N SER A 4 -13.59 -7.72 -7.21
CA SER A 4 -12.66 -6.68 -7.61
C SER A 4 -11.84 -6.16 -6.43
N THR A 5 -10.57 -5.85 -6.70
CA THR A 5 -9.66 -5.24 -5.73
C THR A 5 -8.95 -4.04 -6.33
N LEU A 6 -8.54 -3.12 -5.48
CA LEU A 6 -7.78 -1.94 -5.86
C LEU A 6 -6.68 -1.68 -4.83
N THR A 7 -5.47 -1.36 -5.28
CA THR A 7 -4.43 -0.77 -4.44
C THR A 7 -4.15 0.67 -4.88
N PHE A 8 -3.92 1.55 -3.91
CA PHE A 8 -3.72 2.97 -4.19
C PHE A 8 -2.91 3.63 -3.07
N ASN A 9 -1.72 4.14 -3.42
CA ASN A 9 -1.00 5.09 -2.60
C ASN A 9 -1.68 6.46 -2.76
N MET A 10 -2.31 6.96 -1.69
CA MET A 10 -3.14 8.16 -1.75
C MET A 10 -2.39 9.46 -1.37
N GLN A 11 -1.10 9.38 -1.16
CA GLN A 11 -0.24 10.55 -0.85
C GLN A 11 -0.87 11.46 0.22
N ASN A 12 -1.38 10.89 1.31
CA ASN A 12 -2.04 11.61 2.41
C ASN A 12 -3.26 12.48 1.97
N GLY A 13 -3.87 12.15 0.82
CA GLY A 13 -4.94 12.92 0.23
C GLY A 13 -4.48 14.18 -0.52
N GLN A 14 -3.25 14.19 -1.01
CA GLN A 14 -2.69 15.29 -1.80
C GLN A 14 -2.90 15.03 -3.30
N PRO A 15 -3.73 15.84 -3.99
CA PRO A 15 -3.92 15.74 -5.41
C PRO A 15 -2.63 16.05 -6.18
N TRP A 16 -2.49 15.41 -7.32
CA TRP A 16 -1.40 15.69 -8.25
C TRP A 16 -1.72 16.90 -9.14
N ASP A 17 -0.81 17.87 -9.15
CA ASP A 17 -0.81 18.98 -10.10
C ASP A 17 0.49 18.95 -10.90
N GLU A 18 0.42 18.70 -12.20
CA GLU A 18 1.59 18.68 -13.09
C GLU A 18 2.29 20.05 -13.19
N ALA A 19 1.56 21.15 -12.99
CA ALA A 19 2.12 22.50 -13.01
C ALA A 19 2.83 22.85 -11.68
N ALA A 20 2.49 22.17 -10.60
CA ALA A 20 3.03 22.39 -9.26
C ALA A 20 3.16 21.08 -8.47
N PRO A 21 4.03 20.13 -8.91
CA PRO A 21 4.09 18.77 -8.37
C PRO A 21 4.52 18.71 -6.88
N ASP A 22 5.12 19.76 -6.37
CA ASP A 22 5.57 19.87 -4.97
C ASP A 22 4.64 20.75 -4.11
N ALA A 23 3.49 21.18 -4.67
CA ALA A 23 2.52 21.93 -3.88
C ALA A 23 1.83 21.00 -2.88
N VAL A 24 1.92 21.35 -1.60
CA VAL A 24 1.25 20.61 -0.53
C VAL A 24 -0.17 21.17 -0.37
N HIS A 25 -1.15 20.41 -0.82
CA HIS A 25 -2.56 20.69 -0.63
C HIS A 25 -3.29 19.36 -0.38
N VAL A 26 -4.12 19.29 0.63
CA VAL A 26 -4.91 18.10 0.94
C VAL A 26 -6.34 18.30 0.48
N ASP A 27 -6.84 17.38 -0.35
CA ASP A 27 -8.24 17.31 -0.80
C ASP A 27 -8.76 15.86 -0.68
N LEU A 28 -9.18 15.50 0.51
CA LEU A 28 -9.72 14.18 0.78
C LEU A 28 -11.05 13.89 0.06
N GLU A 29 -11.80 14.90 -0.32
CA GLU A 29 -13.03 14.70 -1.11
C GLU A 29 -12.71 14.18 -2.50
N GLN A 30 -11.62 14.64 -3.12
CA GLN A 30 -11.17 14.10 -4.40
C GLN A 30 -10.76 12.63 -4.28
N THR A 31 -10.03 12.26 -3.21
CA THR A 31 -9.68 10.87 -2.92
C THR A 31 -10.93 10.01 -2.69
N VAL A 32 -11.86 10.46 -1.85
CA VAL A 32 -13.13 9.76 -1.58
C VAL A 32 -13.93 9.53 -2.86
N ASN A 33 -14.11 10.57 -3.67
CA ASN A 33 -14.88 10.50 -4.92
C ASN A 33 -14.23 9.51 -5.90
N PHE A 34 -12.90 9.54 -6.00
CA PHE A 34 -12.16 8.59 -6.83
C PHE A 34 -12.40 7.15 -6.36
N LEU A 35 -12.18 6.86 -5.07
CA LEU A 35 -12.32 5.51 -4.50
C LEU A 35 -13.77 5.00 -4.59
N ALA A 36 -14.75 5.83 -4.26
CA ALA A 36 -16.17 5.48 -4.33
C ALA A 36 -16.60 5.15 -5.77
N GLY A 37 -16.09 5.91 -6.76
CA GLY A 37 -16.38 5.69 -8.18
C GLY A 37 -15.83 4.37 -8.73
N GLN A 38 -14.88 3.72 -8.06
CA GLN A 38 -14.34 2.43 -8.51
C GLN A 38 -15.23 1.23 -8.18
N GLU A 39 -16.13 1.35 -7.21
CA GLU A 39 -17.09 0.31 -6.78
C GLU A 39 -16.45 -1.07 -6.49
N THR A 40 -15.16 -1.08 -6.11
CA THR A 40 -14.40 -2.31 -5.83
C THR A 40 -14.85 -3.01 -4.56
N ASP A 41 -14.64 -4.31 -4.46
CA ASP A 41 -15.02 -5.10 -3.27
C ASP A 41 -13.99 -4.94 -2.15
N VAL A 42 -12.70 -4.76 -2.50
CA VAL A 42 -11.60 -4.56 -1.55
C VAL A 42 -10.71 -3.42 -2.03
N ILE A 43 -10.29 -2.54 -1.11
CA ILE A 43 -9.36 -1.44 -1.36
C ILE A 43 -8.20 -1.52 -0.37
N PHE A 44 -6.97 -1.49 -0.89
CA PHE A 44 -5.74 -1.38 -0.13
C PHE A 44 -5.18 0.03 -0.29
N LEU A 45 -4.99 0.75 0.82
CA LEU A 45 -4.49 2.12 0.79
C LEU A 45 -3.13 2.22 1.49
N GLN A 46 -2.23 2.96 0.87
CA GLN A 46 -0.93 3.35 1.42
C GLN A 46 -0.91 4.87 1.58
N GLU A 47 -0.02 5.36 2.44
CA GLU A 47 0.08 6.78 2.79
C GLU A 47 -1.26 7.40 3.20
N VAL A 48 -2.00 6.71 4.06
CA VAL A 48 -3.31 7.20 4.51
C VAL A 48 -3.17 8.42 5.41
N GLU A 49 -2.16 8.39 6.28
CA GLU A 49 -1.87 9.46 7.24
C GLU A 49 -0.43 9.91 7.13
N GLN A 50 -0.21 11.18 7.39
CA GLN A 50 1.11 11.74 7.60
C GLN A 50 1.38 11.87 9.10
N GLY A 51 2.57 11.51 9.55
CA GLY A 51 3.05 11.84 10.89
C GLY A 51 3.37 13.34 11.02
N ILE A 52 3.66 13.78 12.22
CA ILE A 52 4.13 15.14 12.49
C ILE A 52 5.58 15.10 12.99
N ASP A 53 6.24 16.27 12.96
CA ASP A 53 7.61 16.39 13.48
C ASP A 53 7.70 15.86 14.91
N GLY A 54 8.75 15.06 15.18
CA GLY A 54 8.93 14.36 16.44
C GLY A 54 8.36 12.93 16.44
N GLY A 55 7.79 12.46 15.32
CA GLY A 55 7.25 11.12 15.16
C GLY A 55 5.88 10.90 15.77
N ASP A 56 5.24 11.95 16.27
CA ASP A 56 3.91 11.87 16.85
C ASP A 56 2.85 11.46 15.82
N GLN A 57 1.91 10.65 16.24
CA GLN A 57 0.79 10.17 15.43
C GLN A 57 -0.53 10.71 16.01
N ILE A 58 -1.41 11.18 15.14
CA ILE A 58 -2.70 11.75 15.56
C ILE A 58 -3.69 10.61 15.81
N ASP A 59 -4.30 10.58 16.99
CA ASP A 59 -5.34 9.62 17.35
C ASP A 59 -6.62 10.36 17.83
N PRO A 60 -7.80 10.13 17.20
CA PRO A 60 -8.02 9.25 16.05
C PRO A 60 -7.38 9.79 14.75
N PRO A 61 -6.93 8.90 13.84
CA PRO A 61 -6.31 9.31 12.58
C PRO A 61 -7.30 10.07 11.69
N PRO A 62 -7.00 11.34 11.32
CA PRO A 62 -8.00 12.22 10.69
C PRO A 62 -8.41 11.78 9.29
N ASN A 63 -7.44 11.44 8.41
CA ASN A 63 -7.74 11.04 7.04
C ASN A 63 -8.49 9.71 6.99
N TYR A 64 -8.02 8.72 7.76
CA TYR A 64 -8.73 7.43 7.87
C TYR A 64 -10.15 7.60 8.42
N THR A 65 -10.33 8.45 9.44
CA THR A 65 -11.64 8.75 10.01
C THR A 65 -12.56 9.37 8.97
N HIS A 66 -12.04 10.29 8.14
CA HIS A 66 -12.77 10.89 7.03
C HIS A 66 -13.15 9.86 5.97
N LEU A 67 -12.19 9.04 5.49
CA LEU A 67 -12.43 7.96 4.53
C LEU A 67 -13.50 6.98 5.03
N ARG A 68 -13.38 6.52 6.28
CA ARG A 68 -14.33 5.60 6.92
C ARG A 68 -15.76 6.18 6.99
N LYS A 69 -15.88 7.48 7.21
CA LYS A 69 -17.17 8.17 7.24
C LYS A 69 -17.84 8.24 5.86
N HIS A 70 -17.05 8.40 4.80
CA HIS A 70 -17.54 8.68 3.46
C HIS A 70 -17.60 7.45 2.55
N LEU A 71 -16.74 6.46 2.71
CA LEU A 71 -16.80 5.17 2.01
C LEU A 71 -17.86 4.26 2.66
N LYS A 72 -19.13 4.64 2.47
CA LYS A 72 -20.27 3.91 3.06
C LYS A 72 -20.38 2.50 2.47
N GLY A 73 -20.71 1.54 3.32
CA GLY A 73 -20.87 0.13 2.91
C GLY A 73 -19.57 -0.68 2.97
N TYR A 74 -18.46 -0.04 3.37
CA TYR A 74 -17.21 -0.76 3.66
C TYR A 74 -17.03 -0.93 5.17
N ASP A 75 -16.54 -2.11 5.54
CA ASP A 75 -15.84 -2.33 6.80
C ASP A 75 -14.37 -1.99 6.60
N SER A 76 -13.63 -1.61 7.65
CA SER A 76 -12.27 -1.17 7.46
C SER A 76 -11.38 -1.40 8.67
N VAL A 77 -10.08 -1.55 8.41
CA VAL A 77 -9.00 -1.58 9.41
C VAL A 77 -7.91 -0.60 9.00
N PHE A 78 -7.21 -0.09 10.01
CA PHE A 78 -6.11 0.86 9.85
C PHE A 78 -5.03 0.60 10.88
N ALA A 79 -3.77 0.88 10.54
CA ALA A 79 -2.68 0.94 11.50
C ALA A 79 -1.64 1.98 11.09
N TYR A 80 -1.06 2.63 12.07
CA TYR A 80 0.22 3.30 11.98
C TYR A 80 1.36 2.29 12.16
N PRO A 81 2.52 2.51 11.51
CA PRO A 81 3.76 1.89 11.97
C PRO A 81 4.15 2.45 13.34
N GLU A 82 5.07 1.80 14.01
CA GLU A 82 5.66 2.33 15.25
C GLU A 82 6.35 3.66 14.97
N ALA A 83 6.07 4.67 15.78
CA ALA A 83 6.64 6.00 15.63
C ALA A 83 8.03 6.10 16.23
N ASN A 84 8.88 6.93 15.64
CA ASN A 84 10.21 7.24 16.15
C ASN A 84 10.55 8.70 15.85
N GLU A 85 10.99 9.46 16.85
CA GLU A 85 11.30 10.88 16.76
C GLU A 85 12.40 11.24 15.74
N THR A 86 13.25 10.26 15.37
CA THR A 86 14.33 10.47 14.39
C THR A 86 13.91 10.15 12.97
N GLU A 87 12.68 9.67 12.76
CA GLU A 87 12.15 9.34 11.45
C GLU A 87 11.57 10.55 10.74
N LEU A 88 11.40 10.41 9.41
CA LEU A 88 10.66 11.38 8.62
C LEU A 88 9.16 11.20 8.87
N PRO A 89 8.41 12.29 9.11
CA PRO A 89 7.00 12.22 9.47
C PRO A 89 6.08 12.17 8.24
N PHE A 90 6.40 11.36 7.21
CA PHE A 90 5.56 11.27 6.01
C PHE A 90 5.44 9.82 5.51
N GLY A 91 4.41 9.59 4.73
CA GLY A 91 4.14 8.28 4.11
C GLY A 91 3.63 7.23 5.08
N LEU A 92 3.00 7.63 6.19
CA LEU A 92 2.58 6.76 7.27
C LEU A 92 1.13 6.27 7.11
N GLY A 93 0.87 5.13 7.71
CA GLY A 93 -0.46 4.54 7.83
C GLY A 93 -0.91 3.74 6.62
N LEU A 94 -1.43 2.54 6.91
CA LEU A 94 -2.06 1.65 5.93
C LEU A 94 -3.50 1.39 6.32
N ALA A 95 -4.38 1.26 5.30
CA ALA A 95 -5.76 0.84 5.53
C ALA A 95 -6.18 -0.25 4.54
N ILE A 96 -7.12 -1.09 4.97
CA ILE A 96 -7.87 -2.00 4.10
C ILE A 96 -9.35 -1.69 4.30
N PHE A 97 -10.07 -1.50 3.19
CA PHE A 97 -11.52 -1.38 3.15
C PHE A 97 -12.10 -2.59 2.42
N SER A 98 -13.22 -3.13 2.89
CA SER A 98 -13.89 -4.27 2.26
C SER A 98 -15.40 -4.13 2.38
N LYS A 99 -16.15 -4.44 1.30
CA LYS A 99 -17.61 -4.54 1.35
C LYS A 99 -18.10 -5.68 2.24
N SER A 100 -17.24 -6.65 2.52
CA SER A 100 -17.49 -7.74 3.47
C SER A 100 -16.80 -7.49 4.80
N LYS A 101 -17.33 -8.07 5.88
CA LYS A 101 -16.77 -7.95 7.23
C LYS A 101 -15.31 -8.39 7.28
N LEU A 102 -14.47 -7.54 7.88
CA LEU A 102 -13.07 -7.84 8.18
C LEU A 102 -12.94 -8.51 9.56
N ARG A 103 -11.97 -9.42 9.68
CA ARG A 103 -11.68 -10.16 10.92
C ARG A 103 -10.21 -10.55 10.99
N ASP A 104 -9.75 -10.99 12.15
CA ASP A 104 -8.37 -11.45 12.38
C ASP A 104 -7.33 -10.40 11.98
N PHE A 105 -7.62 -9.14 12.35
CA PHE A 105 -6.75 -8.01 12.08
C PHE A 105 -5.42 -8.14 12.82
N GLN A 106 -4.34 -7.92 12.11
CA GLN A 106 -2.98 -7.84 12.62
C GLN A 106 -2.22 -6.73 11.90
N ALA A 107 -1.44 -5.96 12.67
CA ALA A 107 -0.46 -5.02 12.17
C ALA A 107 0.90 -5.41 12.76
N ARG A 108 1.91 -5.56 11.90
CA ARG A 108 3.25 -5.93 12.31
C ARG A 108 4.25 -4.98 11.69
N ASN A 109 5.07 -4.33 12.53
CA ASN A 109 6.19 -3.55 12.04
C ASN A 109 7.16 -4.43 11.25
N LEU A 110 7.59 -3.94 10.10
CA LEU A 110 8.68 -4.54 9.34
C LEU A 110 10.02 -4.15 10.00
N PRO A 111 11.10 -4.88 9.74
CA PRO A 111 12.42 -4.49 10.20
C PRO A 111 12.75 -3.05 9.78
N ALA A 112 13.47 -2.33 10.64
CA ALA A 112 13.98 -1.01 10.29
C ALA A 112 14.82 -1.07 9.01
N ALA A 113 14.84 0.01 8.23
CA ALA A 113 15.55 0.06 6.95
C ALA A 113 17.07 -0.15 7.09
N GLY A 114 17.63 0.10 8.28
CA GLY A 114 19.05 -0.12 8.57
C GLY A 114 19.99 0.88 7.90
N VAL A 115 19.46 2.04 7.49
CA VAL A 115 20.20 3.11 6.82
C VAL A 115 19.82 4.44 7.42
N ASP A 116 20.82 5.31 7.61
CA ASP A 116 20.62 6.71 7.96
C ASP A 116 20.90 7.57 6.72
N PHE A 117 20.23 8.70 6.61
CA PHE A 117 20.44 9.64 5.51
C PHE A 117 20.33 11.09 5.98
N GLU A 118 20.89 12.01 5.23
CA GLU A 118 20.81 13.44 5.54
C GLU A 118 19.55 14.04 4.88
N TYR A 119 18.73 14.72 5.68
CA TYR A 119 17.59 15.47 5.20
C TYR A 119 17.50 16.81 5.93
N GLY A 120 17.52 17.91 5.17
CA GLY A 120 17.50 19.27 5.74
C GLY A 120 18.70 19.59 6.65
N GLY A 121 19.87 19.00 6.40
CA GLY A 121 21.08 19.18 7.23
C GLY A 121 21.08 18.40 8.55
N VAL A 122 20.13 17.46 8.72
CA VAL A 122 20.00 16.60 9.89
C VAL A 122 20.04 15.13 9.47
N VAL A 123 20.76 14.30 10.23
CA VAL A 123 20.72 12.85 10.03
C VAL A 123 19.37 12.30 10.49
N ARG A 124 18.69 11.60 9.61
CA ARG A 124 17.37 11.01 9.82
C ARG A 124 17.38 9.51 9.52
N LYS A 125 16.37 8.82 10.04
CA LYS A 125 16.04 7.45 9.67
C LYS A 125 14.82 7.44 8.74
N PRO A 126 14.75 6.52 7.76
CA PRO A 126 13.52 6.30 7.02
C PRO A 126 12.36 5.94 7.96
N SER A 127 11.15 6.38 7.61
CA SER A 127 9.95 6.05 8.37
C SER A 127 9.78 4.54 8.53
N GLN A 128 9.39 4.11 9.72
CA GLN A 128 9.08 2.71 9.99
C GLN A 128 7.98 2.21 9.04
N ARG A 129 8.09 0.99 8.60
CA ARG A 129 7.13 0.33 7.69
C ARG A 129 6.39 -0.79 8.40
N LEU A 130 5.21 -1.14 7.90
CA LEU A 130 4.41 -2.23 8.46
C LEU A 130 3.81 -3.13 7.38
N LEU A 131 3.46 -4.33 7.78
CA LEU A 131 2.59 -5.24 7.07
C LEU A 131 1.28 -5.36 7.84
N LEU A 132 0.18 -4.96 7.21
CA LEU A 132 -1.15 -5.07 7.73
C LEU A 132 -1.82 -6.30 7.13
N SER A 133 -2.47 -7.12 7.94
CA SER A 133 -3.20 -8.28 7.45
C SER A 133 -4.56 -8.41 8.13
N THR A 134 -5.54 -8.90 7.38
CA THR A 134 -6.89 -9.20 7.84
C THR A 134 -7.49 -10.31 6.99
N ALA A 135 -8.59 -10.90 7.42
CA ALA A 135 -9.35 -11.85 6.63
C ALA A 135 -10.76 -11.33 6.34
N THR A 136 -11.32 -11.75 5.24
CA THR A 136 -12.73 -11.52 4.91
C THR A 136 -13.35 -12.74 4.22
N VAL A 137 -14.66 -12.73 4.01
CA VAL A 137 -15.37 -13.77 3.24
C VAL A 137 -15.97 -13.14 2.00
N ILE A 138 -15.54 -13.62 0.84
CA ILE A 138 -16.07 -13.23 -0.47
C ILE A 138 -16.68 -14.46 -1.12
N GLN A 139 -17.94 -14.37 -1.54
CA GLN A 139 -18.66 -15.48 -2.19
C GLN A 139 -18.62 -16.80 -1.37
N GLY A 140 -18.67 -16.69 -0.03
CA GLY A 140 -18.64 -17.84 0.88
C GLY A 140 -17.25 -18.46 1.12
N ARG A 141 -16.19 -17.93 0.53
CA ARG A 141 -14.80 -18.39 0.71
C ARG A 141 -13.99 -17.35 1.48
N GLU A 142 -13.21 -17.82 2.45
CA GLU A 142 -12.29 -16.95 3.19
C GLU A 142 -11.11 -16.57 2.32
N ILE A 143 -10.70 -15.30 2.40
CA ILE A 143 -9.54 -14.76 1.73
C ILE A 143 -8.72 -13.93 2.71
N ARG A 144 -7.39 -14.09 2.70
CA ARG A 144 -6.45 -13.26 3.42
C ARG A 144 -6.10 -12.02 2.59
N LEU A 145 -6.21 -10.87 3.21
CA LEU A 145 -5.87 -9.58 2.64
C LEU A 145 -4.64 -9.03 3.36
N LEU A 146 -3.63 -8.70 2.59
CA LEU A 146 -2.35 -8.16 3.09
C LEU A 146 -2.12 -6.80 2.44
N ASN A 147 -1.58 -5.84 3.19
CA ASN A 147 -1.23 -4.52 2.68
C ASN A 147 0.13 -4.10 3.22
N THR A 148 1.00 -3.59 2.37
CA THR A 148 2.31 -3.08 2.77
C THR A 148 2.72 -1.85 1.96
N HIS A 149 3.65 -1.08 2.49
CA HIS A 149 4.34 0.00 1.81
C HIS A 149 5.82 -0.12 2.17
N LEU A 150 6.65 -0.59 1.25
CA LEU A 150 8.07 -0.81 1.49
C LEU A 150 8.85 0.51 1.43
N GLN A 151 10.07 0.50 1.93
CA GLN A 151 10.94 1.66 1.90
C GLN A 151 11.38 2.01 0.49
N ALA A 152 11.23 3.28 0.11
CA ALA A 152 11.73 3.84 -1.15
C ALA A 152 13.25 4.09 -1.07
N PHE A 153 14.06 3.02 -1.12
CA PHE A 153 15.51 3.11 -0.99
C PHE A 153 16.15 3.99 -2.09
N PHE A 154 15.58 4.00 -3.29
CA PHE A 154 16.07 4.82 -4.40
C PHE A 154 16.01 6.33 -4.10
N MET A 155 15.08 6.77 -3.25
CA MET A 155 14.98 8.18 -2.81
C MET A 155 16.14 8.61 -1.91
N ILE A 156 16.83 7.65 -1.31
CA ILE A 156 17.95 7.90 -0.39
C ILE A 156 19.27 7.29 -0.93
N GLY A 157 19.32 7.01 -2.24
CA GLY A 157 20.52 6.56 -2.94
C GLY A 157 20.95 5.13 -2.61
N SER A 158 20.00 4.25 -2.23
CA SER A 158 20.24 2.84 -1.89
C SER A 158 19.25 1.92 -2.60
N THR A 159 19.24 0.62 -2.28
CA THR A 159 18.38 -0.39 -2.92
C THR A 159 17.82 -1.37 -1.90
N SER A 160 16.66 -1.97 -2.20
CA SER A 160 16.12 -3.08 -1.41
C SER A 160 16.98 -4.36 -1.49
N THR A 161 17.91 -4.43 -2.45
CA THR A 161 18.89 -5.51 -2.55
C THR A 161 19.98 -5.37 -1.49
N GLU A 162 20.42 -4.14 -1.19
CA GLU A 162 21.38 -3.86 -0.11
C GLU A 162 20.73 -3.98 1.28
N HIS A 163 19.41 -3.71 1.38
CA HIS A 163 18.64 -3.73 2.62
C HIS A 163 17.42 -4.65 2.51
N PRO A 164 17.60 -5.99 2.42
CA PRO A 164 16.51 -6.91 2.07
C PRO A 164 15.53 -7.20 3.21
N ALA A 165 15.82 -6.79 4.44
CA ALA A 165 15.11 -7.24 5.64
C ALA A 165 13.58 -7.01 5.59
N GLN A 166 13.11 -5.91 4.98
CA GLN A 166 11.67 -5.64 4.87
C GLN A 166 11.01 -6.60 3.87
N ARG A 167 11.56 -6.76 2.67
CA ARG A 167 11.01 -7.66 1.65
C ARG A 167 11.08 -9.13 2.10
N ASP A 168 12.14 -9.52 2.83
CA ASP A 168 12.29 -10.87 3.38
C ASP A 168 11.21 -11.14 4.44
N ALA A 169 10.87 -10.16 5.27
CA ALA A 169 9.81 -10.29 6.26
C ALA A 169 8.42 -10.41 5.60
N VAL A 170 8.17 -9.69 4.49
CA VAL A 170 6.95 -9.83 3.69
C VAL A 170 6.92 -11.20 3.01
N GLU A 171 8.00 -11.63 2.36
CA GLU A 171 8.11 -12.96 1.75
C GLU A 171 7.79 -14.08 2.76
N ALA A 172 8.36 -14.00 3.96
CA ALA A 172 8.12 -14.98 5.00
C ALA A 172 6.63 -15.06 5.39
N GLU A 173 5.90 -13.94 5.33
CA GLU A 173 4.45 -13.94 5.55
C GLU A 173 3.68 -14.51 4.37
N LEU A 174 4.09 -14.20 3.13
CA LEU A 174 3.47 -14.75 1.92
C LEU A 174 3.56 -16.28 1.90
N ARG A 175 4.70 -16.86 2.26
CA ARG A 175 4.92 -18.31 2.35
C ARG A 175 4.02 -19.02 3.37
N ARG A 176 3.49 -18.30 4.37
CA ARG A 176 2.57 -18.86 5.36
C ARG A 176 1.13 -19.00 4.87
N GLN A 177 0.78 -18.33 3.76
CA GLN A 177 -0.59 -18.30 3.28
C GLN A 177 -0.97 -19.65 2.62
N GLN A 178 -1.87 -20.39 3.25
CA GLN A 178 -2.35 -21.70 2.75
C GLN A 178 -3.65 -21.58 1.96
N GLY A 179 -4.44 -20.53 2.19
CA GLY A 179 -5.70 -20.23 1.50
C GLY A 179 -5.54 -19.15 0.44
N PRO A 180 -6.64 -18.74 -0.20
CA PRO A 180 -6.65 -17.60 -1.10
C PRO A 180 -6.10 -16.35 -0.40
N ALA A 181 -5.18 -15.63 -1.07
CA ALA A 181 -4.55 -14.45 -0.49
C ALA A 181 -4.19 -13.42 -1.56
N ILE A 182 -4.33 -12.15 -1.20
CA ILE A 182 -3.92 -10.99 -2.00
C ILE A 182 -3.06 -10.08 -1.13
N LEU A 183 -1.94 -9.61 -1.68
CA LEU A 183 -1.15 -8.50 -1.16
C LEU A 183 -1.33 -7.30 -2.10
N GLY A 184 -1.89 -6.22 -1.58
CA GLY A 184 -1.85 -4.90 -2.22
C GLY A 184 -0.72 -4.06 -1.62
N GLY A 185 -0.09 -3.20 -2.41
CA GLY A 185 0.92 -2.31 -1.84
C GLY A 185 1.74 -1.54 -2.84
N ASP A 186 2.33 -0.48 -2.33
CA ASP A 186 3.45 0.22 -2.94
C ASP A 186 4.74 -0.49 -2.48
N LEU A 187 5.34 -1.24 -3.40
CA LEU A 187 6.53 -2.03 -3.09
C LEU A 187 7.81 -1.19 -3.19
N ASN A 188 7.74 0.01 -3.76
CA ASN A 188 8.89 0.90 -3.92
C ASN A 188 10.15 0.19 -4.46
N CYS A 189 9.95 -0.78 -5.34
CA CYS A 189 11.04 -1.54 -5.94
C CYS A 189 11.28 -1.13 -7.39
N LEU A 190 12.53 -0.82 -7.72
CA LEU A 190 12.92 -0.50 -9.08
C LEU A 190 13.17 -1.78 -9.90
N PRO A 191 13.08 -1.71 -11.24
CA PRO A 191 13.48 -2.81 -12.10
C PRO A 191 14.91 -3.28 -11.78
N GLY A 192 15.06 -4.60 -11.61
CA GLY A 192 16.37 -5.22 -11.28
C GLY A 192 16.63 -5.43 -9.79
N GLU A 193 15.77 -4.94 -8.89
CA GLU A 193 15.92 -5.25 -7.46
C GLU A 193 15.41 -6.65 -7.07
N GLY A 194 14.68 -7.34 -7.96
CA GLY A 194 14.28 -8.74 -7.79
C GLY A 194 13.18 -8.97 -6.76
N VAL A 195 12.42 -7.94 -6.33
CA VAL A 195 11.36 -8.08 -5.32
C VAL A 195 10.19 -8.90 -5.84
N LEU A 196 9.76 -8.66 -7.09
CA LEU A 196 8.65 -9.42 -7.69
C LEU A 196 9.03 -10.88 -7.90
N GLU A 197 10.24 -11.15 -8.36
CA GLU A 197 10.78 -12.51 -8.51
C GLU A 197 10.86 -13.23 -7.16
N GLN A 198 11.27 -12.54 -6.11
CA GLN A 198 11.30 -13.08 -4.75
C GLN A 198 9.89 -13.48 -4.28
N PHE A 199 8.89 -12.62 -4.52
CA PHE A 199 7.51 -12.92 -4.13
C PHE A 199 6.87 -13.98 -5.03
N GLU A 200 7.29 -14.10 -6.29
CA GLU A 200 6.88 -15.21 -7.16
C GLU A 200 7.41 -16.55 -6.65
N LEU A 201 8.65 -16.61 -6.17
CA LEU A 201 9.20 -17.78 -5.49
C LEU A 201 8.48 -18.12 -4.18
N ALA A 202 7.79 -17.16 -3.57
CA ALA A 202 6.89 -17.38 -2.44
C ALA A 202 5.47 -17.79 -2.86
N GLY A 203 5.21 -17.94 -4.17
CA GLY A 203 3.93 -18.38 -4.73
C GLY A 203 2.95 -17.26 -5.06
N PHE A 204 3.40 -15.99 -5.12
CA PHE A 204 2.56 -14.84 -5.43
C PHE A 204 2.98 -14.18 -6.74
N ARG A 205 2.02 -14.00 -7.64
CA ARG A 205 2.21 -13.33 -8.94
C ARG A 205 1.62 -11.93 -8.88
N THR A 206 2.24 -10.97 -9.56
CA THR A 206 1.64 -9.64 -9.73
C THR A 206 0.58 -9.63 -10.83
N ALA A 207 -0.47 -8.84 -10.64
CA ALA A 207 -1.50 -8.63 -11.66
C ALA A 207 -0.96 -7.84 -12.86
N GLN A 208 -0.01 -6.92 -12.62
CA GLN A 208 0.66 -6.15 -13.67
C GLN A 208 2.07 -5.72 -13.22
N ASN A 209 2.99 -5.47 -14.16
CA ASN A 209 4.35 -5.01 -13.89
C ASN A 209 4.93 -4.17 -15.05
N GLN A 210 4.09 -3.59 -15.90
CA GLN A 210 4.52 -2.87 -17.10
C GLN A 210 3.99 -1.45 -17.20
N GLU A 211 2.82 -1.18 -16.63
CA GLU A 211 2.21 0.12 -16.67
C GLU A 211 2.69 0.98 -15.50
N ILE A 212 3.16 2.19 -15.82
CA ILE A 212 3.67 3.16 -14.83
C ILE A 212 2.59 3.46 -13.80
N THR A 213 2.96 3.41 -12.52
CA THR A 213 2.06 3.76 -11.43
C THR A 213 2.48 5.03 -10.69
N TRP A 214 3.75 5.45 -10.74
CA TRP A 214 4.23 6.68 -10.12
C TRP A 214 4.55 7.76 -11.15
N ARG A 215 3.95 8.95 -11.01
CA ARG A 215 4.02 10.02 -12.00
C ARG A 215 5.30 10.83 -11.97
N ARG A 216 5.95 10.94 -10.80
CA ARG A 216 7.18 11.72 -10.66
C ARG A 216 8.34 11.11 -11.45
N MET A 217 8.31 9.80 -11.62
CA MET A 217 9.27 9.03 -12.42
C MET A 217 8.53 7.88 -13.11
N PRO A 218 8.98 7.40 -14.27
CA PRO A 218 8.29 6.35 -15.02
C PRO A 218 8.45 4.97 -14.36
N TYR A 219 8.08 4.85 -13.09
CA TYR A 219 8.25 3.63 -12.31
C TYR A 219 6.94 2.89 -12.08
N VAL A 220 7.05 1.57 -11.95
CA VAL A 220 5.97 0.66 -11.60
C VAL A 220 6.20 0.25 -10.15
N LEU A 221 5.57 0.93 -9.21
CA LEU A 221 5.79 0.76 -7.78
C LEU A 221 4.64 0.04 -7.08
N ASP A 222 3.41 0.22 -7.60
CA ASP A 222 2.18 -0.27 -6.98
C ASP A 222 1.74 -1.60 -7.59
N HIS A 223 1.47 -2.58 -6.75
CA HIS A 223 1.17 -3.94 -7.17
C HIS A 223 0.00 -4.57 -6.42
N LEU A 224 -0.75 -5.42 -7.14
CA LEU A 224 -1.66 -6.41 -6.57
C LEU A 224 -1.06 -7.79 -6.84
N LEU A 225 -0.60 -8.47 -5.78
CA LEU A 225 -0.06 -9.80 -5.86
C LEU A 225 -1.08 -10.82 -5.33
N TYR A 226 -1.16 -11.97 -5.97
CA TYR A 226 -2.12 -13.02 -5.63
C TYR A 226 -1.49 -14.40 -5.75
N ASN A 227 -1.99 -15.37 -4.98
CA ASN A 227 -1.48 -16.73 -5.02
C ASN A 227 -2.32 -17.65 -5.95
N ALA A 228 -1.86 -18.89 -6.14
CA ALA A 228 -2.45 -19.86 -7.06
C ALA A 228 -3.89 -20.30 -6.71
N GLN A 229 -4.42 -19.93 -5.53
CA GLN A 229 -5.82 -20.14 -5.16
C GLN A 229 -6.80 -19.17 -5.83
N LEU A 230 -6.25 -18.19 -6.54
CA LEU A 230 -6.99 -17.18 -7.29
C LEU A 230 -6.55 -17.20 -8.76
N ARG A 231 -7.48 -16.82 -9.64
CA ARG A 231 -7.24 -16.57 -11.06
C ARG A 231 -7.45 -15.09 -11.33
N LEU A 232 -6.49 -14.46 -11.99
CA LEU A 232 -6.64 -13.11 -12.52
C LEU A 232 -7.52 -13.16 -13.77
N GLU A 233 -8.60 -12.40 -13.79
CA GLU A 233 -9.53 -12.29 -14.91
C GLU A 233 -9.25 -11.02 -15.74
N SER A 234 -8.97 -9.91 -15.06
CA SER A 234 -8.59 -8.64 -15.71
C SER A 234 -7.80 -7.75 -14.75
N HIS A 235 -7.04 -6.82 -15.31
CA HIS A 235 -6.38 -5.74 -14.57
C HIS A 235 -6.40 -4.43 -15.36
N SER A 236 -6.19 -3.33 -14.66
CA SER A 236 -5.97 -2.01 -15.25
C SER A 236 -5.22 -1.11 -14.28
N VAL A 237 -4.38 -0.23 -14.82
CA VAL A 237 -3.87 0.93 -14.12
C VAL A 237 -4.82 2.10 -14.39
N ILE A 238 -5.31 2.76 -13.35
CA ILE A 238 -6.33 3.80 -13.44
C ILE A 238 -5.66 5.14 -13.15
N PRO A 239 -5.45 5.98 -14.17
CA PRO A 239 -4.95 7.33 -13.98
C PRO A 239 -5.95 8.15 -13.14
N THR A 240 -5.43 8.86 -12.15
CA THR A 240 -6.24 9.74 -11.30
C THR A 240 -5.45 10.97 -10.89
N PRO A 241 -6.06 12.15 -10.80
CA PRO A 241 -5.41 13.32 -10.22
C PRO A 241 -5.45 13.31 -8.67
N ALA A 242 -6.00 12.29 -8.03
CA ALA A 242 -6.14 12.25 -6.57
C ALA A 242 -4.84 11.91 -5.81
N SER A 243 -3.76 11.61 -6.54
CA SER A 243 -2.42 11.30 -5.99
C SER A 243 -1.36 11.43 -7.09
N ASP A 244 -0.09 11.49 -6.73
CA ASP A 244 1.04 11.29 -7.63
C ASP A 244 1.22 9.80 -8.03
N HIS A 245 0.43 8.90 -7.47
CA HIS A 245 0.30 7.52 -7.91
C HIS A 245 -0.99 7.29 -8.73
N HIS A 246 -0.92 6.32 -9.63
CA HIS A 246 -2.09 5.71 -10.27
C HIS A 246 -2.53 4.49 -9.49
N ALA A 247 -3.84 4.25 -9.42
CA ALA A 247 -4.35 3.05 -8.77
C ALA A 247 -4.20 1.83 -9.67
N VAL A 248 -3.93 0.66 -9.07
CA VAL A 248 -3.98 -0.62 -9.77
C VAL A 248 -5.26 -1.36 -9.36
N ARG A 249 -6.11 -1.68 -10.35
CA ARG A 249 -7.33 -2.46 -10.16
C ARG A 249 -7.18 -3.84 -10.78
N ALA A 250 -7.70 -4.86 -10.12
CA ALA A 250 -7.76 -6.20 -10.68
C ALA A 250 -9.07 -6.90 -10.32
N GLU A 251 -9.51 -7.80 -11.19
CA GLU A 251 -10.62 -8.71 -10.96
C GLU A 251 -10.11 -10.13 -10.84
N PHE A 252 -10.61 -10.84 -9.84
CA PHE A 252 -10.23 -12.21 -9.55
C PHE A 252 -11.43 -13.12 -9.48
N SER A 253 -11.22 -14.39 -9.80
CA SER A 253 -12.09 -15.51 -9.41
C SER A 253 -11.30 -16.48 -8.54
N PHE A 254 -12.03 -17.28 -7.77
CA PHE A 254 -11.40 -18.39 -7.05
C PHE A 254 -11.05 -19.52 -8.03
N ALA A 255 -9.84 -20.05 -7.89
CA ALA A 255 -9.39 -21.20 -8.67
C ALA A 255 -10.08 -22.52 -8.26
#